data_ee280b3a8c4596bc9659346d16752e32
#
_entry.id   ee280b3a8c4596bc9659346d16752e32
#
_cell.length_a   1.000
_cell.length_b   1.000
_cell.length_c   1.000
_cell.angle_alpha   90.00
_cell.angle_beta   90.00
_cell.angle_gamma   90.00
#
_symmetry.space_group_name_H-M   'P 1'
#
loop_
_entity.id
_entity.type
_entity.pdbx_description
1 polymer ?
#
loop_
_entity_poly.entity_id
_entity_poly.type
_entity_poly.pdbx_seq_one_letter_code
_entity_poly.pdbx_strand_id
1 'polypeptide(L)'
;MTAFLFSIHEFAINCSNQRHWLKPVQQYVGELLDGKKGPRGKNYNMRWIACFVAEVHRILCRGGFFTYPKDDKNPDRPGKLRLMYEANPMSFLIEQAGGKATNGFRRIMEIQPEKIHQRVAVFLGAAEEVDYITRLHQESGLKE
;
A
#
# COMPACT_ATOMS: atom_id res chain seq x y z
N MET A 1 -11.14 17.98 -6.74
CA MET A 1 -9.80 17.42 -6.40
C MET A 1 -9.83 15.97 -5.92
N THR A 2 -10.92 15.51 -5.29
CA THR A 2 -11.09 14.11 -4.82
C THR A 2 -11.26 13.07 -5.93
N ALA A 3 -11.65 13.44 -7.13
CA ALA A 3 -11.93 12.50 -8.23
C ALA A 3 -10.70 11.73 -8.78
N PHE A 4 -9.50 12.27 -8.65
CA PHE A 4 -8.29 11.65 -9.19
C PHE A 4 -7.78 10.46 -8.39
N LEU A 5 -8.08 10.37 -7.10
CA LEU A 5 -7.70 9.24 -6.27
C LEU A 5 -8.68 8.05 -6.38
N PHE A 6 -9.81 8.24 -7.04
CA PHE A 6 -10.83 7.19 -7.20
C PHE A 6 -10.64 6.27 -8.41
N SER A 7 -9.87 6.68 -9.41
CA SER A 7 -9.63 5.85 -10.59
C SER A 7 -8.21 5.32 -10.60
N ILE A 8 -8.04 4.12 -10.13
CA ILE A 8 -6.71 3.49 -10.13
C ILE A 8 -6.46 2.80 -11.46
N HIS A 9 -5.37 3.18 -12.10
CA HIS A 9 -4.79 2.48 -13.25
C HIS A 9 -3.30 2.21 -13.06
N GLU A 10 -2.74 2.66 -11.94
CA GLU A 10 -1.32 2.51 -11.63
C GLU A 10 -1.12 2.00 -10.22
N PHE A 11 -0.17 1.10 -10.05
CA PHE A 11 0.26 0.61 -8.74
C PHE A 11 1.78 0.55 -8.66
N ALA A 12 2.30 0.63 -7.46
CA ALA A 12 3.73 0.59 -7.19
C ALA A 12 4.05 -0.40 -6.06
N ILE A 13 4.91 -1.34 -6.36
CA ILE A 13 5.45 -2.32 -5.41
C ILE A 13 6.81 -2.81 -5.90
N ASN A 14 7.72 -3.14 -4.99
CA ASN A 14 8.98 -3.76 -5.36
C ASN A 14 8.79 -5.24 -5.70
N CYS A 15 8.57 -5.54 -6.98
CA CYS A 15 8.32 -6.90 -7.47
C CYS A 15 9.48 -7.88 -7.22
N SER A 16 10.70 -7.41 -6.97
CA SER A 16 11.83 -8.29 -6.64
C SER A 16 11.62 -9.07 -5.33
N ASN A 17 10.70 -8.65 -4.49
CA ASN A 17 10.33 -9.32 -3.24
C ASN A 17 9.11 -10.26 -3.37
N GLN A 18 8.60 -10.49 -4.57
CA GLN A 18 7.38 -11.26 -4.81
C GLN A 18 7.36 -12.62 -4.10
N ARG A 19 8.48 -13.35 -4.11
CA ARG A 19 8.59 -14.66 -3.45
C ARG A 19 8.47 -14.62 -1.91
N HIS A 20 8.57 -13.43 -1.32
CA HIS A 20 8.51 -13.21 0.12
C HIS A 20 7.20 -12.55 0.59
N TRP A 21 6.34 -12.14 -0.34
CA TRP A 21 5.09 -11.51 0.03
C TRP A 21 4.16 -12.48 0.76
N LEU A 22 3.43 -11.94 1.74
CA LEU A 22 2.34 -12.67 2.39
C LEU A 22 1.19 -12.90 1.41
N LYS A 23 0.38 -13.92 1.65
CA LYS A 23 -0.71 -14.35 0.76
C LYS A 23 -1.64 -13.21 0.31
N PRO A 24 -2.11 -12.30 1.19
CA PRO A 24 -2.98 -11.20 0.75
C PRO A 24 -2.33 -10.30 -0.31
N VAL A 25 -1.04 -10.04 -0.16
CA VAL A 25 -0.28 -9.22 -1.13
C VAL A 25 -0.10 -9.96 -2.45
N GLN A 26 0.23 -11.26 -2.40
CA GLN A 26 0.36 -12.10 -3.59
C GLN A 26 -0.96 -12.14 -4.37
N GLN A 27 -2.08 -12.35 -3.67
CA GLN A 27 -3.40 -12.35 -4.28
C GLN A 27 -3.71 -10.99 -4.92
N TYR A 28 -3.59 -9.91 -4.16
CA TYR A 28 -3.90 -8.56 -4.62
C TYR A 28 -3.11 -8.19 -5.88
N VAL A 29 -1.79 -8.35 -5.85
CA VAL A 29 -0.94 -8.02 -7.00
C VAL A 29 -1.23 -8.95 -8.19
N GLY A 30 -1.46 -10.24 -7.95
CA GLY A 30 -1.89 -11.17 -8.99
C GLY A 30 -3.14 -10.69 -9.72
N GLU A 31 -4.16 -10.27 -8.98
CA GLU A 31 -5.40 -9.73 -9.57
C GLU A 31 -5.18 -8.45 -10.38
N LEU A 32 -4.24 -7.57 -9.98
CA LEU A 32 -3.88 -6.39 -10.76
C LEU A 32 -3.18 -6.77 -12.08
N LEU A 33 -2.32 -7.78 -12.04
CA LEU A 33 -1.57 -8.26 -13.22
C LEU A 33 -2.44 -9.05 -14.20
N ASP A 34 -3.49 -9.71 -13.73
CA ASP A 34 -4.45 -10.44 -14.59
C ASP A 34 -5.23 -9.50 -15.53
N GLY A 35 -5.29 -8.22 -15.20
CA GLY A 35 -5.88 -7.21 -16.04
C GLY A 35 -7.38 -7.43 -16.31
N LYS A 36 -7.82 -7.13 -17.54
CA LYS A 36 -9.24 -7.25 -17.96
C LYS A 36 -9.80 -8.66 -17.86
N LYS A 37 -8.95 -9.68 -17.96
CA LYS A 37 -9.37 -11.09 -17.90
C LYS A 37 -9.50 -11.60 -16.48
N GLY A 38 -8.95 -10.88 -15.51
CA GLY A 38 -8.98 -11.23 -14.10
C GLY A 38 -10.20 -10.65 -13.36
N PRO A 39 -10.29 -10.89 -12.05
CA PRO A 39 -11.45 -10.55 -11.24
C PRO A 39 -11.69 -9.04 -11.12
N ARG A 40 -10.67 -8.21 -11.38
CA ARG A 40 -10.78 -6.75 -11.34
C ARG A 40 -11.40 -6.14 -12.59
N GLY A 41 -11.40 -6.87 -13.71
CA GLY A 41 -12.03 -6.47 -14.97
C GLY A 41 -11.41 -5.27 -15.69
N LYS A 42 -10.24 -4.81 -15.29
CA LYS A 42 -9.52 -3.68 -15.89
C LYS A 42 -8.01 -3.84 -15.87
N ASN A 43 -7.32 -3.13 -16.75
CA ASN A 43 -5.86 -3.15 -16.80
C ASN A 43 -5.26 -2.16 -15.82
N TYR A 44 -4.12 -2.55 -15.25
CA TYR A 44 -3.30 -1.74 -14.36
C TYR A 44 -1.87 -1.68 -14.87
N ASN A 45 -1.21 -0.55 -14.67
CA ASN A 45 0.20 -0.36 -14.99
C ASN A 45 1.04 -0.31 -13.72
N MET A 46 2.10 -1.10 -13.67
CA MET A 46 3.07 -1.02 -12.59
C MET A 46 4.02 0.15 -12.85
N ARG A 47 4.17 1.02 -11.84
CA ARG A 47 5.06 2.18 -11.85
C ARG A 47 5.89 2.17 -10.56
N TRP A 48 7.15 1.84 -10.65
CA TRP A 48 8.05 1.79 -9.51
C TRP A 48 9.19 2.80 -9.67
N ILE A 49 9.23 3.83 -8.82
CA ILE A 49 10.25 4.88 -8.81
C ILE A 49 11.33 4.58 -7.77
N ALA A 50 11.03 3.75 -6.78
CA ALA A 50 11.89 3.42 -5.64
C ALA A 50 12.20 4.61 -4.71
N CYS A 51 11.43 5.68 -4.80
CA CYS A 51 11.49 6.84 -3.91
C CYS A 51 10.08 7.12 -3.37
N PHE A 52 9.86 6.92 -2.08
CA PHE A 52 8.51 6.99 -1.50
C PHE A 52 7.86 8.37 -1.69
N VAL A 53 8.61 9.45 -1.53
CA VAL A 53 8.09 10.81 -1.75
C VAL A 53 7.66 11.01 -3.20
N ALA A 54 8.45 10.53 -4.16
CA ALA A 54 8.12 10.63 -5.58
C ALA A 54 6.91 9.75 -5.96
N GLU A 55 6.77 8.58 -5.35
CA GLU A 55 5.57 7.74 -5.51
C GLU A 55 4.31 8.46 -5.02
N VAL A 56 4.36 9.05 -3.84
CA VAL A 56 3.24 9.80 -3.27
C VAL A 56 2.90 11.03 -4.12
N HIS A 57 3.90 11.77 -4.60
CA HIS A 57 3.69 12.87 -5.53
C HIS A 57 2.97 12.42 -6.80
N ARG A 58 3.41 11.32 -7.40
CA ARG A 58 2.74 10.74 -8.57
C ARG A 58 1.28 10.38 -8.29
N ILE A 59 1.00 9.74 -7.14
CA ILE A 59 -0.35 9.36 -6.74
C ILE A 59 -1.24 10.59 -6.54
N LEU A 60 -0.71 11.65 -5.91
CA LEU A 60 -1.45 12.90 -5.73
C LEU A 60 -1.80 13.57 -7.06
N CYS A 61 -0.93 13.44 -8.07
CA CYS A 61 -1.15 14.02 -9.39
C CYS A 61 -2.03 13.17 -10.32
N ARG A 62 -1.96 11.84 -10.21
CA ARG A 62 -2.53 10.90 -11.20
C ARG A 62 -3.46 9.84 -10.62
N GLY A 63 -3.56 9.77 -9.32
CA GLY A 63 -4.16 8.62 -8.64
C GLY A 63 -3.23 7.42 -8.62
N GLY A 64 -3.67 6.36 -7.97
CA GLY A 64 -2.93 5.12 -7.90
C GLY A 64 -2.82 4.54 -6.49
N PHE A 65 -1.96 3.55 -6.38
CA PHE A 65 -1.73 2.79 -5.16
C PHE A 65 -0.24 2.49 -4.99
N PHE A 66 0.24 2.60 -3.78
CA PHE A 66 1.60 2.23 -3.41
C PHE A 66 1.58 1.27 -2.22
N THR A 67 2.46 0.29 -2.24
CA THR A 67 2.70 -0.53 -1.06
C THR A 67 4.17 -0.89 -0.87
N TYR A 68 4.56 -0.91 0.40
CA TYR A 68 5.74 -1.61 0.88
C TYR A 68 5.31 -2.51 2.03
N PRO A 69 4.89 -3.75 1.73
CA PRO A 69 4.30 -4.64 2.71
C PRO A 69 5.35 -5.25 3.66
N LYS A 70 4.87 -5.79 4.77
CA LYS A 70 5.61 -6.78 5.54
C LYS A 70 5.81 -8.03 4.66
N ASP A 71 6.95 -8.66 4.77
CA ASP A 71 7.29 -9.89 4.05
C ASP A 71 7.92 -10.94 5.00
N ASP A 72 8.03 -12.18 4.52
CA ASP A 72 8.60 -13.29 5.28
C ASP A 72 10.14 -13.36 5.23
N LYS A 73 10.78 -12.51 4.42
CA LYS A 73 12.25 -12.39 4.40
C LYS A 73 12.82 -11.89 5.73
N ASN A 74 12.05 -11.04 6.42
CA ASN A 74 12.39 -10.51 7.73
C ASN A 74 11.14 -10.59 8.64
N PRO A 75 10.80 -11.78 9.15
CA PRO A 75 9.53 -12.02 9.85
C PRO A 75 9.36 -11.17 11.11
N ASP A 76 10.45 -10.82 11.78
CA ASP A 76 10.43 -9.99 13.00
C ASP A 76 10.30 -8.48 12.72
N ARG A 77 10.36 -8.08 11.43
CA ARG A 77 10.27 -6.68 11.03
C ARG A 77 8.88 -6.38 10.51
N PRO A 78 8.15 -5.43 11.13
CA PRO A 78 6.76 -5.13 10.71
C PRO A 78 6.64 -4.46 9.35
N GLY A 79 7.76 -4.01 8.77
CA GLY A 79 7.83 -3.39 7.46
C GLY A 79 9.22 -2.81 7.20
N LYS A 80 9.40 -2.11 6.09
CA LYS A 80 10.66 -1.47 5.74
C LYS A 80 10.68 0.04 6.00
N LEU A 81 9.58 0.72 5.75
CA LEU A 81 9.46 2.16 5.93
C LEU A 81 9.35 2.52 7.42
N ARG A 82 9.75 3.73 7.77
CA ARG A 82 9.69 4.22 9.14
C ARG A 82 8.35 4.89 9.40
N LEU A 83 7.76 4.62 10.57
CA LEU A 83 6.45 5.13 10.92
C LEU A 83 6.44 6.65 11.01
N MET A 84 7.35 7.24 11.79
CA MET A 84 7.26 8.66 12.16
C MET A 84 7.63 9.63 11.05
N TYR A 85 8.65 9.31 10.24
CA TYR A 85 9.22 10.27 9.29
C TYR A 85 9.12 9.85 7.82
N GLU A 86 8.46 8.73 7.54
CA GLU A 86 8.09 8.30 6.19
C GLU A 86 6.59 8.04 6.10
N ALA A 87 6.06 7.05 6.82
CA ALA A 87 4.67 6.64 6.72
C ALA A 87 3.68 7.71 7.20
N ASN A 88 3.90 8.28 8.39
CA ASN A 88 2.98 9.29 8.95
C ASN A 88 2.82 10.53 8.06
N PRO A 89 3.88 11.23 7.62
CA PRO A 89 3.70 12.42 6.79
C PRO A 89 3.06 12.12 5.45
N MET A 90 3.41 11.01 4.81
CA MET A 90 2.83 10.64 3.52
C MET A 90 1.38 10.19 3.65
N SER A 91 1.05 9.45 4.71
CA SER A 91 -0.34 9.07 5.01
C SER A 91 -1.23 10.28 5.28
N PHE A 92 -0.72 11.24 6.02
CA PHE A 92 -1.42 12.50 6.25
C PHE A 92 -1.78 13.20 4.94
N LEU A 93 -0.82 13.37 4.04
CA LEU A 93 -1.05 14.01 2.73
C LEU A 93 -2.08 13.25 1.88
N ILE A 94 -1.96 11.93 1.83
CA ILE A 94 -2.89 11.08 1.06
C ILE A 94 -4.30 11.17 1.63
N GLU A 95 -4.48 11.15 2.95
CA GLU A 95 -5.79 11.27 3.58
C GLU A 95 -6.41 12.64 3.33
N GLN A 96 -5.64 13.72 3.39
CA GLN A 96 -6.12 15.08 3.08
C GLN A 96 -6.58 15.20 1.62
N ALA A 97 -6.02 14.40 0.74
CA ALA A 97 -6.43 14.33 -0.68
C ALA A 97 -7.59 13.36 -0.94
N GLY A 98 -8.17 12.74 0.09
CA GLY A 98 -9.31 11.83 -0.01
C GLY A 98 -8.95 10.35 -0.21
N GLY A 99 -7.67 9.99 -0.11
CA GLY A 99 -7.20 8.62 -0.10
C GLY A 99 -7.18 8.01 1.30
N LYS A 100 -6.55 6.84 1.41
CA LYS A 100 -6.34 6.12 2.68
C LYS A 100 -4.93 5.58 2.81
N ALA A 101 -4.54 5.26 4.04
CA ALA A 101 -3.27 4.62 4.34
C ALA A 101 -3.42 3.68 5.55
N THR A 102 -3.05 2.41 5.37
CA THR A 102 -3.06 1.38 6.42
C THR A 102 -1.75 0.59 6.46
N ASN A 103 -1.57 -0.17 7.54
CA ASN A 103 -0.48 -1.15 7.63
C ASN A 103 -0.92 -2.57 7.18
N GLY A 104 -2.12 -2.67 6.59
CA GLY A 104 -2.80 -3.93 6.26
C GLY A 104 -3.92 -4.29 7.24
N PHE A 105 -3.92 -3.71 8.44
CA PHE A 105 -4.90 -4.00 9.50
C PHE A 105 -5.59 -2.74 10.03
N ARG A 106 -4.85 -1.68 10.28
CA ARG A 106 -5.37 -0.42 10.82
C ARG A 106 -4.74 0.80 10.15
N ARG A 107 -5.38 1.92 10.32
CA ARG A 107 -4.95 3.22 9.79
C ARG A 107 -3.57 3.61 10.32
N ILE A 108 -2.67 4.02 9.43
CA ILE A 108 -1.30 4.43 9.81
C ILE A 108 -1.31 5.54 10.87
N MET A 109 -2.17 6.54 10.73
CA MET A 109 -2.23 7.70 11.65
C MET A 109 -2.72 7.34 13.07
N GLU A 110 -3.25 6.14 13.28
CA GLU A 110 -3.69 5.64 14.60
C GLU A 110 -2.63 4.79 15.30
N ILE A 111 -1.53 4.49 14.63
CA ILE A 111 -0.43 3.71 15.22
C ILE A 111 0.38 4.61 16.15
N GLN A 112 0.38 4.26 17.44
CA GLN A 112 1.19 4.96 18.43
C GLN A 112 2.67 4.65 18.23
N PRO A 113 3.53 5.65 17.98
CA PRO A 113 4.97 5.42 17.90
C PRO A 113 5.55 5.01 19.25
N GLU A 114 6.36 3.96 19.25
CA GLU A 114 7.09 3.49 20.44
C GLU A 114 8.57 3.84 20.36
N LYS A 115 9.10 3.93 19.14
CA LYS A 115 10.52 4.24 18.88
C LYS A 115 10.63 5.17 17.68
N ILE A 116 11.64 6.05 17.69
CA ILE A 116 11.92 7.00 16.59
C ILE A 116 12.07 6.29 15.23
N HIS A 117 12.77 5.15 15.19
CA HIS A 117 13.04 4.41 13.97
C HIS A 117 12.10 3.20 13.78
N GLN A 118 10.97 3.18 14.49
CA GLN A 118 9.96 2.12 14.34
C GLN A 118 9.55 1.97 12.88
N ARG A 119 9.53 0.73 12.41
CA ARG A 119 9.14 0.40 11.05
C ARG A 119 7.67 -0.02 10.97
N VAL A 120 7.10 0.07 9.77
CA VAL A 120 5.71 -0.25 9.51
C VAL A 120 5.54 -0.71 8.06
N ALA A 121 4.62 -1.64 7.83
CA ALA A 121 4.12 -1.91 6.49
C ALA A 121 3.23 -0.74 6.03
N VAL A 122 3.23 -0.43 4.74
CA VAL A 122 2.47 0.69 4.20
C VAL A 122 1.68 0.25 2.97
N PHE A 123 0.40 0.55 3.00
CA PHE A 123 -0.54 0.46 1.89
C PHE A 123 -1.25 1.80 1.78
N LEU A 124 -1.03 2.57 0.72
CA LEU A 124 -1.62 3.90 0.59
C LEU A 124 -2.02 4.25 -0.85
N GLY A 125 -2.96 5.18 -0.97
CA GLY A 125 -3.45 5.67 -2.24
C GLY A 125 -4.96 5.72 -2.32
N ALA A 126 -5.53 5.26 -3.43
CA ALA A 126 -6.98 5.22 -3.64
C ALA A 126 -7.69 4.43 -2.53
N ALA A 127 -8.71 5.04 -1.94
CA ALA A 127 -9.39 4.51 -0.75
C ALA A 127 -9.94 3.08 -0.99
N GLU A 128 -10.55 2.84 -2.14
CA GLU A 128 -11.11 1.51 -2.49
C GLU A 128 -10.05 0.42 -2.50
N GLU A 129 -8.86 0.73 -3.00
CA GLU A 129 -7.76 -0.24 -3.07
C GLU A 129 -7.18 -0.53 -1.69
N VAL A 130 -7.03 0.50 -0.87
CA VAL A 130 -6.56 0.34 0.50
C VAL A 130 -7.56 -0.46 1.34
N ASP A 131 -8.86 -0.19 1.18
CA ASP A 131 -9.91 -0.97 1.85
C ASP A 131 -9.91 -2.44 1.39
N TYR A 132 -9.70 -2.68 0.10
CA TYR A 132 -9.67 -4.02 -0.45
C TYR A 132 -8.50 -4.85 0.08
N ILE A 133 -7.27 -4.32 0.02
CA ILE A 133 -6.10 -5.05 0.54
C ILE A 133 -6.16 -5.23 2.06
N THR A 134 -6.73 -4.28 2.78
CA THR A 134 -6.94 -4.39 4.23
C THR A 134 -7.92 -5.52 4.55
N ARG A 135 -9.02 -5.63 3.80
CA ARG A 135 -9.96 -6.74 3.94
C ARG A 135 -9.29 -8.10 3.65
N LEU A 136 -8.48 -8.21 2.61
CA LEU A 136 -7.74 -9.44 2.32
C LEU A 136 -6.82 -9.86 3.47
N HIS A 137 -6.17 -8.90 4.15
CA HIS A 137 -5.37 -9.19 5.34
C HIS A 137 -6.25 -9.72 6.50
N GLN A 138 -7.38 -9.08 6.76
CA GLN A 138 -8.30 -9.49 7.82
C GLN A 138 -8.88 -10.89 7.58
N GLU A 139 -9.25 -11.20 6.33
CA GLU A 139 -9.81 -12.50 5.93
C GLU A 139 -8.76 -13.63 5.92
N SER A 140 -7.48 -13.30 5.80
CA SER A 140 -6.39 -14.29 5.72
C SER A 140 -6.08 -14.99 7.04
N GLY A 141 -6.60 -14.52 8.17
CA GLY A 141 -6.27 -15.01 9.51
C GLY A 141 -4.91 -14.55 10.03
N LEU A 142 -4.20 -13.70 9.28
CA LEU A 142 -2.98 -13.06 9.76
C LEU A 142 -3.29 -12.08 10.89
N LYS A 143 -2.34 -11.93 11.80
CA LYS A 143 -2.37 -10.92 12.86
C LYS A 143 -1.36 -9.83 12.54
N GLU A 144 -1.65 -8.63 13.03
CA GLU A 144 -0.76 -7.48 12.95
C GLU A 144 0.62 -7.76 13.57
#